data_928be175beb71fdec23059e7d07cd241
#
_entry.id   928be175beb71fdec23059e7d07cd241
#
_cell.length_a   1.000
_cell.length_b   1.000
_cell.length_c   1.000
_cell.angle_alpha   90.00
_cell.angle_beta   90.00
_cell.angle_gamma   90.00
#
_symmetry.space_group_name_H-M   'P 1'
#
loop_
_entity.id
_entity.type
_entity.pdbx_description
1 polymer ?
#
loop_
_entity_poly.entity_id
_entity_poly.type
_entity_poly.pdbx_seq_one_letter_code
_entity_poly.pdbx_strand_id
1 'polypeptide(L)'
;MEWNTYVEEVVIKETKEKALWKEDASLKSVPQLVQDVLSENHDRISSKDEELDRVLGGGIVRGSLVLIGGEPGIGKSTLMLQVAVQLTQLKMLYVSGEESPHQIKMRADRIGVHSEKCYLLSETDLSRIFQHAKKLRPNLLIIDSIQTIHSQHIESAPGSVSQVKDCTGQLLKYAKESNIPVFLIGHINKEGSIAGPKVLEHMVDTVLQFEGDRNHVYRILRTIKNRFGSTFELGIYQMRYEGLMQVKNPSEI
;
A
#
# COMPACT_ATOMS: atom_id res chain seq x y z
N MET A 1 -55.65 -3.04 25.09
CA MET A 1 -54.76 -2.04 24.47
C MET A 1 -53.53 -2.80 24.02
N GLU A 2 -53.48 -3.13 22.72
CA GLU A 2 -52.37 -3.86 22.14
C GLU A 2 -51.31 -2.84 21.68
N TRP A 3 -50.11 -3.02 22.12
CA TRP A 3 -48.97 -2.19 21.70
C TRP A 3 -48.47 -2.71 20.37
N ASN A 4 -48.52 -1.89 19.32
CA ASN A 4 -47.91 -2.16 18.03
C ASN A 4 -46.40 -2.23 18.18
N THR A 5 -45.84 -3.41 18.00
CA THR A 5 -44.39 -3.62 17.85
C THR A 5 -44.03 -3.25 16.43
N TYR A 6 -43.38 -2.10 16.25
CA TYR A 6 -42.72 -1.79 15.00
C TYR A 6 -41.45 -2.65 14.89
N VAL A 7 -41.38 -3.50 13.89
CA VAL A 7 -40.15 -4.20 13.50
C VAL A 7 -39.47 -3.32 12.47
N GLU A 8 -38.36 -2.76 12.83
CA GLU A 8 -37.51 -1.99 11.91
C GLU A 8 -36.80 -2.97 10.98
N GLU A 9 -37.34 -3.15 9.77
CA GLU A 9 -36.63 -3.89 8.71
C GLU A 9 -35.56 -2.98 8.13
N VAL A 10 -34.31 -3.34 8.37
CA VAL A 10 -33.16 -2.74 7.69
C VAL A 10 -33.21 -3.17 6.23
N VAL A 11 -33.79 -2.34 5.38
CA VAL A 11 -33.72 -2.56 3.92
C VAL A 11 -32.29 -2.32 3.47
N ILE A 12 -31.52 -3.40 3.36
CA ILE A 12 -30.22 -3.36 2.68
C ILE A 12 -30.52 -3.13 1.19
N LYS A 13 -30.39 -1.89 0.73
CA LYS A 13 -30.38 -1.60 -0.70
C LYS A 13 -29.16 -2.27 -1.30
N GLU A 14 -29.34 -3.43 -1.93
CA GLU A 14 -28.35 -4.00 -2.84
C GLU A 14 -28.18 -3.06 -4.04
N THR A 15 -27.36 -2.04 -3.90
CA THR A 15 -26.79 -1.35 -5.06
C THR A 15 -25.83 -2.33 -5.73
N LYS A 16 -26.23 -2.90 -6.85
CA LYS A 16 -25.36 -3.68 -7.74
C LYS A 16 -24.29 -2.75 -8.28
N GLU A 17 -23.24 -2.52 -7.50
CA GLU A 17 -22.12 -1.71 -7.94
C GLU A 17 -21.25 -2.51 -8.90
N LYS A 18 -21.18 -2.02 -10.13
CA LYS A 18 -20.15 -2.44 -11.08
C LYS A 18 -18.81 -2.00 -10.51
N ALA A 19 -17.97 -2.95 -10.15
CA ALA A 19 -16.61 -2.65 -9.75
C ALA A 19 -15.96 -1.75 -10.81
N LEU A 20 -15.54 -0.55 -10.40
CA LEU A 20 -15.14 0.56 -11.29
C LEU A 20 -13.96 0.23 -12.23
N TRP A 21 -13.24 -0.89 -11.98
CA TRP A 21 -12.09 -1.37 -12.76
C TRP A 21 -12.40 -2.56 -13.68
N LYS A 22 -13.64 -3.10 -13.66
CA LYS A 22 -14.01 -4.24 -14.54
C LYS A 22 -14.26 -3.77 -15.97
N GLU A 23 -13.59 -4.38 -16.91
CA GLU A 23 -13.88 -4.20 -18.34
C GLU A 23 -15.01 -5.10 -18.83
N ASP A 24 -15.20 -6.30 -18.23
CA ASP A 24 -16.36 -7.16 -18.53
C ASP A 24 -16.65 -8.14 -17.38
N ALA A 25 -17.92 -8.27 -17.02
CA ALA A 25 -18.40 -9.15 -15.95
C ALA A 25 -18.56 -10.63 -16.41
N SER A 26 -18.09 -11.00 -17.59
CA SER A 26 -18.36 -12.30 -18.23
C SER A 26 -17.30 -13.36 -17.99
N LEU A 27 -16.09 -13.00 -17.50
CA LEU A 27 -15.05 -14.00 -17.22
C LEU A 27 -15.27 -14.61 -15.84
N LYS A 28 -16.08 -15.69 -15.81
CA LYS A 28 -16.15 -16.57 -14.62
C LYS A 28 -14.79 -17.24 -14.45
N SER A 29 -14.20 -17.11 -13.24
CA SER A 29 -13.00 -17.86 -12.88
C SER A 29 -13.27 -19.37 -13.02
N VAL A 30 -12.44 -20.07 -13.80
CA VAL A 30 -12.52 -21.51 -14.00
C VAL A 30 -11.44 -22.17 -13.13
N PRO A 31 -11.76 -23.28 -12.42
CA PRO A 31 -10.74 -24.07 -11.74
C PRO A 31 -9.65 -24.53 -12.70
N GLN A 32 -8.39 -24.40 -12.31
CA GLN A 32 -7.23 -24.82 -13.09
C GLN A 32 -6.40 -25.83 -12.30
N LEU A 33 -5.81 -26.80 -12.97
CA LEU A 33 -4.84 -27.69 -12.35
C LEU A 33 -3.56 -26.91 -12.01
N VAL A 34 -2.98 -27.16 -10.83
CA VAL A 34 -1.77 -26.46 -10.37
C VAL A 34 -0.62 -26.57 -11.38
N GLN A 35 -0.49 -27.72 -12.03
CA GLN A 35 0.54 -27.97 -13.06
C GLN A 35 0.30 -27.23 -14.37
N ASP A 36 -0.96 -26.84 -14.66
CA ASP A 36 -1.35 -26.10 -15.87
C ASP A 36 -1.28 -24.59 -15.65
N VAL A 37 -1.21 -24.16 -14.37
CA VAL A 37 -0.90 -22.78 -14.04
C VAL A 37 0.56 -22.56 -14.39
N LEU A 38 0.80 -21.92 -15.54
CA LEU A 38 2.13 -21.49 -15.89
C LEU A 38 2.69 -20.74 -14.68
N SER A 39 3.71 -21.32 -14.04
CA SER A 39 4.55 -20.55 -13.13
C SER A 39 5.28 -19.54 -14.03
N GLU A 40 4.58 -18.46 -14.38
CA GLU A 40 5.28 -17.25 -14.74
C GLU A 40 6.21 -17.05 -13.57
N ASN A 41 7.51 -17.20 -13.80
CA ASN A 41 8.53 -16.75 -12.86
C ASN A 41 8.02 -15.39 -12.47
N HIS A 42 7.55 -15.25 -11.22
CA HIS A 42 6.88 -14.03 -10.80
C HIS A 42 7.85 -12.90 -11.12
N ASP A 43 7.63 -12.22 -12.26
CA ASP A 43 8.44 -11.12 -12.71
C ASP A 43 8.39 -10.07 -11.62
N ARG A 44 9.33 -10.20 -10.69
CA ARG A 44 9.46 -9.26 -9.61
C ARG A 44 9.97 -7.95 -10.17
N ILE A 45 9.33 -6.87 -9.80
CA ILE A 45 9.82 -5.53 -10.12
C ILE A 45 10.88 -5.20 -9.08
N SER A 46 12.13 -4.99 -9.50
CA SER A 46 13.14 -4.45 -8.60
C SER A 46 12.75 -3.02 -8.20
N SER A 47 12.75 -2.76 -6.90
CA SER A 47 12.51 -1.42 -6.36
C SER A 47 13.67 -0.44 -6.60
N LYS A 48 14.82 -0.93 -7.09
CA LYS A 48 16.10 -0.23 -7.15
C LYS A 48 16.68 0.10 -5.76
N ASP A 49 16.14 -0.53 -4.73
CA ASP A 49 16.59 -0.48 -3.35
C ASP A 49 16.85 -1.92 -2.90
N GLU A 50 18.14 -2.26 -2.69
CA GLU A 50 18.58 -3.63 -2.39
C GLU A 50 18.05 -4.12 -1.03
N GLU A 51 17.93 -3.20 -0.05
CA GLU A 51 17.41 -3.50 1.26
C GLU A 51 15.89 -3.78 1.21
N LEU A 52 15.15 -2.98 0.43
CA LEU A 52 13.73 -3.23 0.22
C LEU A 52 13.49 -4.51 -0.60
N ASP A 53 14.25 -4.71 -1.67
CA ASP A 53 14.14 -5.93 -2.48
C ASP A 53 14.42 -7.18 -1.64
N ARG A 54 15.41 -7.13 -0.72
CA ARG A 54 15.74 -8.23 0.19
C ARG A 54 14.58 -8.56 1.12
N VAL A 55 14.01 -7.59 1.82
CA VAL A 55 12.89 -7.81 2.75
C VAL A 55 11.58 -8.21 2.04
N LEU A 56 11.45 -7.90 0.76
CA LEU A 56 10.36 -8.37 -0.09
C LEU A 56 10.60 -9.80 -0.63
N GLY A 57 11.80 -10.36 -0.42
CA GLY A 57 12.17 -11.68 -0.92
C GLY A 57 12.59 -11.67 -2.40
N GLY A 58 13.26 -10.58 -2.84
CA GLY A 58 13.83 -10.40 -4.17
C GLY A 58 13.07 -9.43 -5.08
N GLY A 59 12.25 -8.53 -4.50
CA GLY A 59 11.55 -7.48 -5.23
C GLY A 59 10.03 -7.54 -5.13
N ILE A 60 9.36 -6.60 -5.77
CA ILE A 60 7.91 -6.36 -5.70
C ILE A 60 7.18 -7.39 -6.58
N VAL A 61 6.28 -8.17 -6.00
CA VAL A 61 5.45 -9.14 -6.75
C VAL A 61 4.25 -8.43 -7.38
N ARG A 62 4.00 -8.69 -8.67
CA ARG A 62 2.83 -8.13 -9.36
C ARG A 62 1.52 -8.59 -8.72
N GLY A 63 0.53 -7.71 -8.70
CA GLY A 63 -0.77 -7.99 -8.10
C GLY A 63 -0.72 -8.19 -6.57
N SER A 64 0.39 -7.88 -5.91
CA SER A 64 0.50 -7.96 -4.45
C SER A 64 0.01 -6.69 -3.76
N LEU A 65 -0.47 -6.87 -2.52
CA LEU A 65 -0.77 -5.78 -1.60
C LEU A 65 0.23 -5.81 -0.45
N VAL A 66 1.05 -4.78 -0.34
CA VAL A 66 2.11 -4.64 0.67
C VAL A 66 1.74 -3.53 1.66
N LEU A 67 1.75 -3.82 2.95
CA LEU A 67 1.58 -2.84 4.02
C LEU A 67 2.94 -2.48 4.61
N ILE A 68 3.23 -1.18 4.68
CA ILE A 68 4.38 -0.64 5.42
C ILE A 68 3.85 0.09 6.65
N GLY A 69 4.08 -0.51 7.82
CA GLY A 69 3.71 0.03 9.12
C GLY A 69 4.90 0.69 9.84
N GLY A 70 4.62 1.55 10.81
CA GLY A 70 5.63 2.16 11.67
C GLY A 70 5.17 3.49 12.25
N GLU A 71 5.91 4.00 13.23
CA GLU A 71 5.61 5.31 13.87
C GLU A 71 5.57 6.46 12.86
N PRO A 72 4.77 7.52 13.11
CA PRO A 72 4.83 8.75 12.33
C PRO A 72 6.25 9.33 12.33
N GLY A 73 6.72 9.80 11.16
CA GLY A 73 8.05 10.40 11.01
C GLY A 73 9.23 9.41 10.95
N ILE A 74 8.99 8.08 10.96
CA ILE A 74 10.06 7.07 10.91
C ILE A 74 10.73 6.95 9.53
N GLY A 75 10.09 7.41 8.45
CA GLY A 75 10.65 7.38 7.10
C GLY A 75 9.84 6.60 6.05
N LYS A 76 8.65 6.05 6.38
CA LYS A 76 7.82 5.26 5.46
C LYS A 76 7.54 5.99 4.13
N SER A 77 6.97 7.19 4.23
CA SER A 77 6.64 8.02 3.06
C SER A 77 7.89 8.45 2.28
N THR A 78 9.02 8.62 2.98
CA THR A 78 10.29 8.94 2.33
C THR A 78 10.80 7.76 1.50
N LEU A 79 10.82 6.54 2.07
CA LEU A 79 11.22 5.34 1.34
C LEU A 79 10.35 5.14 0.10
N MET A 80 9.03 5.22 0.26
CA MET A 80 8.12 4.96 -0.86
C MET A 80 8.19 6.03 -1.94
N LEU A 81 8.45 7.28 -1.57
CA LEU A 81 8.70 8.33 -2.55
C LEU A 81 10.04 8.11 -3.28
N GLN A 82 11.11 7.69 -2.57
CA GLN A 82 12.38 7.33 -3.21
C GLN A 82 12.19 6.21 -4.25
N VAL A 83 11.50 5.14 -3.89
CA VAL A 83 11.16 4.06 -4.82
C VAL A 83 10.37 4.60 -6.02
N ALA A 84 9.36 5.44 -5.77
CA ALA A 84 8.51 5.99 -6.82
C ALA A 84 9.30 6.83 -7.84
N VAL A 85 10.26 7.63 -7.40
CA VAL A 85 11.05 8.47 -8.32
C VAL A 85 12.23 7.72 -8.95
N GLN A 86 12.78 6.69 -8.28
CA GLN A 86 13.88 5.88 -8.81
C GLN A 86 13.43 4.95 -9.95
N LEU A 87 12.17 4.52 -9.96
CA LEU A 87 11.61 3.66 -11.01
C LEU A 87 11.24 4.43 -12.28
N THR A 88 12.21 5.12 -12.86
CA THR A 88 12.02 6.06 -13.99
C THR A 88 11.44 5.42 -15.24
N GLN A 89 11.52 4.10 -15.42
CA GLN A 89 10.98 3.38 -16.57
C GLN A 89 9.51 3.00 -16.40
N LEU A 90 9.00 3.01 -15.17
CA LEU A 90 7.65 2.57 -14.82
C LEU A 90 6.76 3.76 -14.48
N LYS A 91 5.47 3.66 -14.84
CA LYS A 91 4.47 4.63 -14.41
C LYS A 91 4.11 4.37 -12.96
N MET A 92 4.36 5.33 -12.10
CA MET A 92 4.05 5.30 -10.69
C MET A 92 2.87 6.23 -10.38
N LEU A 93 1.90 5.78 -9.60
CA LEU A 93 0.87 6.65 -9.06
C LEU A 93 1.03 6.72 -7.54
N TYR A 94 1.47 7.88 -7.06
CA TYR A 94 1.59 8.18 -5.63
C TYR A 94 0.39 9.00 -5.20
N VAL A 95 -0.45 8.41 -4.35
CA VAL A 95 -1.65 9.04 -3.81
C VAL A 95 -1.39 9.46 -2.38
N SER A 96 -1.61 10.72 -2.07
CA SER A 96 -1.54 11.23 -0.69
C SER A 96 -2.86 11.84 -0.28
N GLY A 97 -3.34 11.44 0.90
CA GLY A 97 -4.46 12.08 1.57
C GLY A 97 -4.06 13.11 2.63
N GLU A 98 -2.75 13.26 2.89
CA GLU A 98 -2.23 14.15 3.94
C GLU A 98 -1.46 15.33 3.39
N GLU A 99 -0.68 15.12 2.33
CA GLU A 99 0.21 16.13 1.77
C GLU A 99 -0.28 16.61 0.39
N SER A 100 -0.09 17.88 0.13
CA SER A 100 -0.31 18.45 -1.21
C SER A 100 0.78 17.99 -2.18
N PRO A 101 0.51 17.99 -3.51
CA PRO A 101 1.51 17.67 -4.52
C PRO A 101 2.77 18.54 -4.42
N HIS A 102 2.62 19.80 -4.00
CA HIS A 102 3.75 20.72 -3.80
C HIS A 102 4.66 20.26 -2.66
N GLN A 103 4.10 19.86 -1.52
CA GLN A 103 4.88 19.35 -0.37
C GLN A 103 5.63 18.07 -0.73
N ILE A 104 4.96 17.14 -1.45
CA ILE A 104 5.60 15.91 -1.92
C ILE A 104 6.73 16.25 -2.92
N LYS A 105 6.51 17.22 -3.81
CA LYS A 105 7.54 17.67 -4.78
C LYS A 105 8.77 18.23 -4.06
N MET A 106 8.59 19.09 -3.05
CA MET A 106 9.71 19.60 -2.25
C MET A 106 10.54 18.48 -1.61
N ARG A 107 9.87 17.39 -1.17
CA ARG A 107 10.54 16.21 -0.62
C ARG A 107 11.26 15.41 -1.72
N ALA A 108 10.63 15.24 -2.89
CA ALA A 108 11.25 14.60 -4.05
C ALA A 108 12.50 15.35 -4.52
N ASP A 109 12.48 16.69 -4.51
CA ASP A 109 13.64 17.51 -4.90
C ASP A 109 14.84 17.31 -3.97
N ARG A 110 14.62 17.09 -2.67
CA ARG A 110 15.71 16.73 -1.74
C ARG A 110 16.34 15.35 -2.04
N ILE A 111 15.53 14.41 -2.51
CA ILE A 111 16.00 13.07 -2.94
C ILE A 111 16.91 13.18 -4.17
N GLY A 112 16.74 14.24 -4.96
CA GLY A 112 17.63 14.55 -6.09
C GLY A 112 17.41 13.68 -7.33
N VAL A 113 16.35 12.88 -7.39
CA VAL A 113 15.99 12.06 -8.55
C VAL A 113 14.79 12.66 -9.26
N HIS A 114 14.91 12.86 -10.55
CA HIS A 114 13.81 13.33 -11.41
C HIS A 114 13.18 12.16 -12.16
N SER A 115 11.86 12.03 -12.06
CA SER A 115 11.11 11.02 -12.79
C SER A 115 9.96 11.69 -13.57
N GLU A 116 9.92 11.45 -14.87
CA GLU A 116 8.83 11.89 -15.75
C GLU A 116 7.61 10.95 -15.68
N LYS A 117 7.71 9.85 -14.97
CA LYS A 117 6.67 8.81 -14.87
C LYS A 117 6.11 8.63 -13.46
N CYS A 118 6.49 9.48 -12.51
CA CYS A 118 5.92 9.52 -11.16
C CYS A 118 4.80 10.57 -11.12
N TYR A 119 3.57 10.11 -11.04
CA TYR A 119 2.36 10.94 -10.99
C TYR A 119 1.91 11.09 -9.53
N LEU A 120 1.67 12.32 -9.10
CA LEU A 120 1.17 12.65 -7.76
C LEU A 120 -0.33 12.94 -7.82
N LEU A 121 -1.10 12.39 -6.89
CA LEU A 121 -2.52 12.61 -6.75
C LEU A 121 -2.85 12.94 -5.30
N SER A 122 -3.44 14.10 -5.04
CA SER A 122 -4.01 14.43 -3.73
C SER A 122 -5.51 14.11 -3.77
N GLU A 123 -5.88 12.95 -3.22
CA GLU A 123 -7.26 12.45 -3.20
C GLU A 123 -7.45 11.48 -2.03
N THR A 124 -8.64 11.50 -1.44
CA THR A 124 -9.04 10.62 -0.33
C THR A 124 -10.22 9.71 -0.66
N ASP A 125 -10.98 10.01 -1.69
CA ASP A 125 -12.08 9.16 -2.17
C ASP A 125 -11.53 8.00 -3.00
N LEU A 126 -11.69 6.78 -2.49
CA LEU A 126 -11.19 5.57 -3.13
C LEU A 126 -11.76 5.36 -4.54
N SER A 127 -13.02 5.73 -4.78
CA SER A 127 -13.64 5.58 -6.10
C SER A 127 -13.00 6.49 -7.14
N ARG A 128 -12.62 7.71 -6.76
CA ARG A 128 -11.89 8.65 -7.63
C ARG A 128 -10.45 8.18 -7.86
N ILE A 129 -9.80 7.66 -6.83
CA ILE A 129 -8.47 7.06 -6.97
C ILE A 129 -8.49 5.95 -8.03
N PHE A 130 -9.48 5.03 -7.98
CA PHE A 130 -9.62 3.99 -8.99
C PHE A 130 -9.89 4.53 -10.40
N GLN A 131 -10.69 5.59 -10.53
CA GLN A 131 -10.92 6.24 -11.83
C GLN A 131 -9.61 6.78 -12.43
N HIS A 132 -8.78 7.44 -11.61
CA HIS A 132 -7.47 7.92 -12.05
C HIS A 132 -6.52 6.76 -12.38
N ALA A 133 -6.47 5.73 -11.54
CA ALA A 133 -5.65 4.54 -11.77
C ALA A 133 -6.06 3.80 -13.06
N LYS A 134 -7.36 3.67 -13.34
CA LYS A 134 -7.87 3.08 -14.59
C LYS A 134 -7.42 3.86 -15.83
N LYS A 135 -7.45 5.20 -15.78
CA LYS A 135 -7.02 6.06 -16.89
C LYS A 135 -5.50 6.03 -17.09
N LEU A 136 -4.73 6.10 -16.00
CA LEU A 136 -3.28 6.16 -16.04
C LEU A 136 -2.64 4.80 -16.35
N ARG A 137 -3.25 3.70 -15.87
CA ARG A 137 -2.72 2.33 -15.89
C ARG A 137 -1.28 2.29 -15.34
N PRO A 138 -1.11 2.59 -14.02
CA PRO A 138 0.21 2.61 -13.42
C PRO A 138 0.80 1.19 -13.33
N ASN A 139 2.11 1.10 -13.24
CA ASN A 139 2.81 -0.15 -12.94
C ASN A 139 2.91 -0.43 -11.44
N LEU A 140 2.73 0.60 -10.61
CA LEU A 140 2.69 0.54 -9.15
C LEU A 140 1.81 1.66 -8.61
N LEU A 141 0.99 1.34 -7.61
CA LEU A 141 0.15 2.28 -6.86
C LEU A 141 0.66 2.38 -5.41
N ILE A 142 0.84 3.60 -4.91
CA ILE A 142 1.22 3.88 -3.52
C ILE A 142 0.13 4.72 -2.89
N ILE A 143 -0.34 4.32 -1.71
CA ILE A 143 -1.35 5.02 -0.89
C ILE A 143 -0.71 5.50 0.40
N ASP A 144 -0.63 6.82 0.59
CA ASP A 144 -0.02 7.48 1.75
C ASP A 144 -1.01 8.49 2.37
N SER A 145 -1.73 8.12 3.41
CA SER A 145 -1.82 6.87 4.15
C SER A 145 -3.18 6.19 4.00
N ILE A 146 -3.27 4.90 4.32
CA ILE A 146 -4.55 4.16 4.27
C ILE A 146 -5.58 4.76 5.24
N GLN A 147 -5.16 5.42 6.32
CA GLN A 147 -6.04 6.04 7.30
C GLN A 147 -6.79 7.26 6.76
N THR A 148 -6.29 7.91 5.72
CA THR A 148 -6.93 9.09 5.13
C THR A 148 -7.91 8.74 4.02
N ILE A 149 -7.83 7.51 3.49
CA ILE A 149 -8.69 7.07 2.41
C ILE A 149 -10.05 6.63 2.96
N HIS A 150 -11.09 6.98 2.23
CA HIS A 150 -12.46 6.59 2.56
C HIS A 150 -13.21 6.04 1.33
N SER A 151 -14.15 5.15 1.64
CA SER A 151 -15.11 4.59 0.69
C SER A 151 -16.49 5.16 1.01
N GLN A 152 -17.24 5.55 -0.01
CA GLN A 152 -18.60 6.05 0.14
C GLN A 152 -19.61 4.94 0.52
N HIS A 153 -19.17 3.66 0.51
CA HIS A 153 -20.04 2.52 0.84
C HIS A 153 -20.25 2.33 2.33
N ILE A 154 -19.44 2.95 3.16
CA ILE A 154 -19.47 2.83 4.61
C ILE A 154 -19.66 4.19 5.26
N GLU A 155 -20.73 4.34 6.02
CA GLU A 155 -21.08 5.55 6.77
C GLU A 155 -20.25 5.71 8.06
N SER A 156 -18.94 5.56 7.98
CA SER A 156 -18.06 5.77 9.14
C SER A 156 -16.96 6.75 8.81
N ALA A 157 -16.43 7.41 9.82
CA ALA A 157 -15.40 8.42 9.64
C ALA A 157 -14.13 7.84 8.97
N PRO A 158 -13.41 8.59 8.12
CA PRO A 158 -12.10 8.22 7.63
C PRO A 158 -11.18 7.83 8.79
N GLY A 159 -10.34 6.81 8.59
CA GLY A 159 -9.44 6.28 9.64
C GLY A 159 -10.10 5.33 10.64
N SER A 160 -11.43 5.18 10.64
CA SER A 160 -12.08 4.14 11.44
C SER A 160 -11.70 2.74 10.97
N VAL A 161 -11.81 1.74 11.87
CA VAL A 161 -11.47 0.33 11.55
C VAL A 161 -12.25 -0.18 10.34
N SER A 162 -13.55 0.15 10.28
CA SER A 162 -14.44 -0.27 9.20
C SER A 162 -14.02 0.33 7.86
N GLN A 163 -13.73 1.64 7.81
CA GLN A 163 -13.24 2.31 6.59
C GLN A 163 -11.91 1.73 6.13
N VAL A 164 -10.95 1.61 7.04
CA VAL A 164 -9.62 1.07 6.73
C VAL A 164 -9.70 -0.37 6.21
N LYS A 165 -10.56 -1.21 6.81
CA LYS A 165 -10.81 -2.58 6.31
C LYS A 165 -11.42 -2.61 4.92
N ASP A 166 -12.48 -1.83 4.71
CA ASP A 166 -13.19 -1.79 3.43
C ASP A 166 -12.27 -1.30 2.31
N CYS A 167 -11.61 -0.16 2.51
CA CYS A 167 -10.66 0.39 1.54
C CYS A 167 -9.54 -0.61 1.22
N THR A 168 -8.98 -1.28 2.25
CA THR A 168 -7.95 -2.31 2.05
C THR A 168 -8.47 -3.51 1.26
N GLY A 169 -9.70 -3.96 1.55
CA GLY A 169 -10.34 -5.05 0.80
C GLY A 169 -10.54 -4.72 -0.68
N GLN A 170 -10.97 -3.50 -0.98
CA GLN A 170 -11.14 -3.03 -2.36
C GLN A 170 -9.78 -2.87 -3.07
N LEU A 171 -8.75 -2.35 -2.38
CA LEU A 171 -7.39 -2.23 -2.93
C LEU A 171 -6.74 -3.59 -3.18
N LEU A 172 -6.98 -4.59 -2.29
CA LEU A 172 -6.53 -5.97 -2.52
C LEU A 172 -7.17 -6.56 -3.78
N LYS A 173 -8.48 -6.39 -3.93
CA LYS A 173 -9.21 -6.85 -5.11
C LYS A 173 -8.68 -6.18 -6.37
N TYR A 174 -8.50 -4.85 -6.34
CA TYR A 174 -7.89 -4.10 -7.44
C TYR A 174 -6.51 -4.64 -7.80
N ALA A 175 -5.62 -4.85 -6.82
CA ALA A 175 -4.28 -5.37 -7.06
C ALA A 175 -4.32 -6.73 -7.79
N LYS A 176 -5.16 -7.67 -7.29
CA LYS A 176 -5.29 -9.01 -7.87
C LYS A 176 -5.89 -9.02 -9.28
N GLU A 177 -6.95 -8.22 -9.50
CA GLU A 177 -7.65 -8.20 -10.80
C GLU A 177 -6.88 -7.43 -11.87
N SER A 178 -6.14 -6.37 -11.50
CA SER A 178 -5.35 -5.56 -12.45
C SER A 178 -3.91 -6.03 -12.64
N ASN A 179 -3.44 -6.96 -11.80
CA ASN A 179 -2.03 -7.38 -11.71
C ASN A 179 -1.06 -6.22 -11.40
N ILE A 180 -1.57 -5.15 -10.77
CA ILE A 180 -0.79 -3.99 -10.36
C ILE A 180 -0.48 -4.10 -8.87
N PRO A 181 0.81 -4.08 -8.45
CA PRO A 181 1.15 -4.08 -7.03
C PRO A 181 0.72 -2.76 -6.38
N VAL A 182 0.27 -2.88 -5.12
CA VAL A 182 -0.17 -1.74 -4.32
C VAL A 182 0.60 -1.70 -3.00
N PHE A 183 1.18 -0.55 -2.67
CA PHE A 183 1.76 -0.28 -1.37
C PHE A 183 0.83 0.59 -0.54
N LEU A 184 0.56 0.14 0.68
CA LEU A 184 -0.18 0.90 1.68
C LEU A 184 0.78 1.38 2.76
N ILE A 185 0.79 2.67 3.03
CA ILE A 185 1.47 3.23 4.19
C ILE A 185 0.46 3.31 5.33
N GLY A 186 0.83 2.78 6.50
CA GLY A 186 0.02 2.79 7.70
C GLY A 186 0.78 3.34 8.92
N HIS A 187 0.10 4.10 9.77
CA HIS A 187 0.66 4.56 11.03
C HIS A 187 0.33 3.57 12.14
N ILE A 188 1.33 3.19 12.95
CA ILE A 188 1.19 2.38 14.16
C ILE A 188 1.35 3.31 15.35
N ASN A 189 0.41 3.30 16.29
CA ASN A 189 0.56 4.03 17.54
C ASN A 189 1.36 3.20 18.56
N LYS A 190 2.05 3.89 19.50
CA LYS A 190 2.91 3.30 20.53
C LYS A 190 2.23 2.26 21.42
N GLU A 191 0.91 2.32 21.56
CA GLU A 191 0.13 1.41 22.42
C GLU A 191 -0.25 0.10 21.73
N GLY A 192 0.15 -0.13 20.47
CA GLY A 192 -0.14 -1.38 19.75
C GLY A 192 -1.62 -1.67 19.53
N SER A 193 -2.52 -0.76 19.90
CA SER A 193 -3.96 -0.99 20.02
C SER A 193 -4.82 -0.24 19.01
N ILE A 194 -4.25 0.45 18.01
CA ILE A 194 -5.09 1.16 17.07
C ILE A 194 -5.26 0.36 15.79
N ALA A 195 -6.47 0.24 15.52
CA ALA A 195 -7.29 0.08 14.34
C ALA A 195 -6.59 0.42 12.99
N GLY A 196 -5.48 -0.22 12.72
CA GLY A 196 -4.79 -0.03 11.46
C GLY A 196 -3.97 -1.27 11.10
N PRO A 197 -2.68 -1.35 11.45
CA PRO A 197 -1.82 -2.39 10.90
C PRO A 197 -2.19 -3.80 11.33
N LYS A 198 -2.45 -4.08 12.63
CA LYS A 198 -2.80 -5.43 13.10
C LYS A 198 -4.06 -6.00 12.45
N VAL A 199 -5.07 -5.14 12.23
CA VAL A 199 -6.30 -5.53 11.58
C VAL A 199 -6.06 -5.87 10.11
N LEU A 200 -5.10 -5.20 9.46
CA LEU A 200 -4.78 -5.38 8.05
C LEU A 200 -3.80 -6.52 7.79
N GLU A 201 -3.02 -6.96 8.79
CA GLU A 201 -2.01 -8.01 8.64
C GLU A 201 -2.55 -9.29 7.98
N HIS A 202 -3.80 -9.66 8.32
CA HIS A 202 -4.44 -10.84 7.74
C HIS A 202 -4.92 -10.63 6.30
N MET A 203 -5.19 -9.38 5.92
CA MET A 203 -5.77 -9.04 4.61
C MET A 203 -4.70 -8.88 3.53
N VAL A 204 -3.52 -8.37 3.88
CA VAL A 204 -2.46 -8.07 2.92
C VAL A 204 -1.55 -9.28 2.67
N ASP A 205 -0.81 -9.26 1.58
CA ASP A 205 0.12 -10.34 1.21
C ASP A 205 1.45 -10.23 1.96
N THR A 206 1.94 -9.00 2.16
CA THR A 206 3.21 -8.72 2.83
C THR A 206 3.02 -7.58 3.83
N VAL A 207 3.62 -7.71 5.00
CA VAL A 207 3.68 -6.68 6.05
C VAL A 207 5.14 -6.39 6.34
N LEU A 208 5.52 -5.15 6.11
CA LEU A 208 6.82 -4.59 6.49
C LEU A 208 6.62 -3.60 7.64
N GLN A 209 7.49 -3.64 8.63
CA GLN A 209 7.47 -2.73 9.77
C GLN A 209 8.76 -1.94 9.84
N PHE A 210 8.64 -0.61 9.86
CA PHE A 210 9.73 0.28 10.21
C PHE A 210 9.87 0.38 11.71
N GLU A 211 11.08 0.14 12.18
CA GLU A 211 11.49 0.26 13.58
C GLU A 211 12.66 1.24 13.70
N GLY A 212 12.80 1.88 14.84
CA GLY A 212 13.93 2.77 15.14
C GLY A 212 13.54 3.84 16.14
N ASP A 213 14.55 4.37 16.82
CA ASP A 213 14.39 5.52 17.70
C ASP A 213 14.60 6.83 16.90
N ARG A 214 13.81 7.84 17.18
CA ARG A 214 13.94 9.18 16.58
C ARG A 214 15.30 9.83 16.85
N ASN A 215 15.93 9.44 17.95
CA ASN A 215 17.26 9.93 18.33
C ASN A 215 18.41 9.19 17.66
N HIS A 216 18.14 8.05 16.99
CA HIS A 216 19.15 7.30 16.28
C HIS A 216 19.07 7.56 14.78
N VAL A 217 20.22 7.52 14.12
CA VAL A 217 20.35 7.77 12.68
C VAL A 217 19.83 6.58 11.87
N TYR A 218 19.86 5.37 12.46
CA TYR A 218 19.52 4.13 11.77
C TYR A 218 18.05 3.77 11.92
N ARG A 219 17.52 3.13 10.87
CA ARG A 219 16.16 2.60 10.77
C ARG A 219 16.24 1.16 10.31
N ILE A 220 15.41 0.30 10.89
CA ILE A 220 15.31 -1.10 10.52
C ILE A 220 13.95 -1.31 9.86
N LEU A 221 13.96 -1.93 8.68
CA LEU A 221 12.77 -2.41 8.00
C LEU A 221 12.70 -3.92 8.18
N ARG A 222 11.70 -4.39 8.90
CA ARG A 222 11.51 -5.80 9.23
C ARG A 222 10.34 -6.38 8.46
N THR A 223 10.50 -7.60 7.97
CA THR A 223 9.39 -8.39 7.41
C THR A 223 8.63 -9.10 8.55
N ILE A 224 7.37 -8.72 8.76
CA ILE A 224 6.47 -9.36 9.74
C ILE A 224 5.70 -10.52 9.10
N LYS A 225 5.30 -10.35 7.85
CA LYS A 225 4.58 -11.34 7.05
C LYS A 225 5.00 -11.23 5.60
N ASN A 226 5.24 -12.36 4.94
CA ASN A 226 5.49 -12.39 3.50
C ASN A 226 4.98 -13.71 2.90
N ARG A 227 3.97 -13.63 2.02
CA ARG A 227 3.45 -14.82 1.30
C ARG A 227 4.37 -15.28 0.17
N PHE A 228 5.35 -14.46 -0.21
CA PHE A 228 6.19 -14.65 -1.39
C PHE A 228 7.66 -14.87 -1.05
N GLY A 229 8.02 -14.89 0.23
CA GLY A 229 9.41 -15.03 0.66
C GLY A 229 9.59 -15.21 2.16
N SER A 230 10.84 -15.16 2.60
CA SER A 230 11.23 -15.27 4.00
C SER A 230 10.73 -14.10 4.84
N THR A 231 10.50 -14.32 6.13
CA THR A 231 10.22 -13.28 7.13
C THR A 231 11.42 -12.99 8.05
N PHE A 232 12.58 -13.61 7.79
CA PHE A 232 13.79 -13.41 8.61
C PHE A 232 14.65 -12.24 8.11
N GLU A 233 14.29 -11.63 7.00
CA GLU A 233 15.08 -10.57 6.38
C GLU A 233 14.87 -9.22 7.07
N LEU A 234 15.97 -8.47 7.17
CA LEU A 234 16.01 -7.12 7.72
C LEU A 234 16.63 -6.18 6.69
N GLY A 235 16.02 -5.01 6.51
CA GLY A 235 16.60 -3.90 5.77
C GLY A 235 17.13 -2.84 6.74
N ILE A 236 18.34 -2.34 6.51
CA ILE A 236 18.95 -1.33 7.38
C ILE A 236 19.19 -0.06 6.57
N TYR A 237 18.69 1.05 7.12
CA TYR A 237 18.79 2.36 6.51
C TYR A 237 19.39 3.37 7.46
N GLN A 238 20.12 4.31 6.92
CA GLN A 238 20.54 5.53 7.60
C GLN A 238 19.67 6.69 7.14
N MET A 239 19.03 7.40 8.08
CA MET A 239 18.29 8.62 7.76
C MET A 239 19.26 9.77 7.54
N ARG A 240 19.19 10.41 6.38
CA ARG A 240 19.97 11.58 6.00
C ARG A 240 19.06 12.71 5.50
N TYR A 241 19.64 13.87 5.23
CA TYR A 241 18.89 15.01 4.70
C TYR A 241 18.25 14.68 3.34
N GLU A 242 18.98 13.98 2.48
CA GLU A 242 18.54 13.58 1.15
C GLU A 242 17.53 12.42 1.16
N GLY A 243 17.36 11.75 2.29
CA GLY A 243 16.44 10.64 2.46
C GLY A 243 17.04 9.44 3.20
N LEU A 244 16.55 8.25 2.88
CA LEU A 244 17.02 6.99 3.45
C LEU A 244 18.15 6.41 2.58
N MET A 245 19.30 6.17 3.19
CA MET A 245 20.44 5.53 2.57
C MET A 245 20.58 4.11 3.05
N GLN A 246 20.76 3.18 2.13
CA GLN A 246 20.97 1.76 2.43
C GLN A 246 22.31 1.56 3.15
N VAL A 247 22.33 0.72 4.18
CA VAL A 247 23.54 0.34 4.90
C VAL A 247 24.01 -1.02 4.39
N LYS A 248 25.04 -1.01 3.52
CA LYS A 248 25.53 -2.22 2.86
C LYS A 248 26.30 -3.16 3.80
N ASN A 249 26.94 -2.61 4.83
CA ASN A 249 27.72 -3.39 5.80
C ASN A 249 27.25 -3.09 7.23
N PRO A 250 26.33 -3.89 7.78
CA PRO A 250 25.85 -3.71 9.16
C PRO A 250 26.93 -3.86 10.23
N SER A 251 28.06 -4.54 9.91
CA SER A 251 29.16 -4.73 10.85
C SER A 251 30.02 -3.48 11.07
N GLU A 252 29.75 -2.42 10.32
CA GLU A 252 30.45 -1.12 10.47
C GLU A 252 29.64 -0.12 11.32
N ILE A 253 28.49 -0.55 11.87
CA ILE A 253 27.63 0.18 12.79
C ILE A 253 27.99 -0.22 14.22
#